data_01c90bbe891d3cdc20fdd26063b84ebd
#
_entry.id   01c90bbe891d3cdc20fdd26063b84ebd
#
_cell.length_a   1.000
_cell.length_b   1.000
_cell.length_c   1.000
_cell.angle_alpha   90.00
_cell.angle_beta   90.00
_cell.angle_gamma   90.00
#
_symmetry.space_group_name_H-M   'P 1'
#
loop_
_entity.id
_entity.type
_entity.pdbx_description
1 polymer ?
#
loop_
_entity_poly.entity_id
_entity_poly.type
_entity_poly.pdbx_seq_one_letter_code
_entity_poly.pdbx_strand_id
1 'polypeptide(L)'
;MWLHGQCITQAFKPMKMGLRVSHLVDDWSEFKDKYTRINNTCQDLFSIEMTEEENKADLQAFMALRDVLIDNKLVDDTVVLLNKEMHNQKRILVEDASSSSMDIDTGLYPFTDSFHTTTGAVCSGLGIPEDAIET
;
A
#
# COMPACT_ATOMS: atom_id res chain seq x y z
N MET A 1 13.96 7.49 5.63
CA MET A 1 14.14 6.19 4.97
C MET A 1 12.86 5.48 4.55
N TRP A 2 11.69 5.84 5.05
CA TRP A 2 10.37 5.27 4.69
C TRP A 2 9.87 5.58 3.27
N LEU A 3 10.39 6.61 2.62
CA LEU A 3 9.96 7.04 1.27
C LEU A 3 10.35 6.07 0.14
N HIS A 4 11.41 5.29 0.31
CA HIS A 4 11.87 4.35 -0.74
C HIS A 4 10.96 3.12 -0.86
N GLY A 5 10.47 2.58 0.24
CA GLY A 5 9.60 1.40 0.23
C GLY A 5 8.24 1.63 -0.44
N GLN A 6 7.64 2.79 -0.27
CA GLN A 6 6.35 3.10 -0.89
C GLN A 6 6.46 3.27 -2.42
N CYS A 7 7.48 3.93 -2.91
CA CYS A 7 7.69 4.14 -4.35
C CYS A 7 7.95 2.82 -5.09
N ILE A 8 8.73 1.93 -4.49
CA ILE A 8 9.07 0.62 -5.06
C ILE A 8 7.87 -0.32 -5.04
N THR A 9 7.09 -0.37 -3.96
CA THR A 9 5.90 -1.22 -3.89
C THR A 9 4.83 -0.82 -4.90
N GLN A 10 4.69 0.45 -5.22
CA GLN A 10 3.75 0.93 -6.25
C GLN A 10 4.21 0.56 -7.66
N ALA A 11 5.48 0.75 -7.99
CA ALA A 11 6.04 0.35 -9.29
C ALA A 11 5.89 -1.15 -9.55
N PHE A 12 6.02 -1.99 -8.53
CA PHE A 12 5.88 -3.44 -8.63
C PHE A 12 4.46 -3.98 -8.41
N LYS A 13 3.49 -3.14 -8.09
CA LYS A 13 2.09 -3.55 -7.87
C LYS A 13 1.47 -4.26 -9.09
N PRO A 14 1.60 -3.75 -10.34
CA PRO A 14 1.09 -4.44 -11.52
C PRO A 14 1.75 -5.80 -11.77
N MET A 15 3.03 -5.93 -11.40
CA MET A 15 3.80 -7.16 -11.51
C MET A 15 3.50 -8.16 -10.38
N LYS A 16 2.65 -7.80 -9.41
CA LYS A 16 2.30 -8.60 -8.22
C LYS A 16 3.52 -8.99 -7.35
N MET A 17 4.59 -8.22 -7.44
CA MET A 17 5.83 -8.46 -6.69
C MET A 17 5.91 -7.70 -5.37
N GLY A 18 5.00 -6.73 -5.14
CA GLY A 18 4.99 -5.93 -3.91
C GLY A 18 4.57 -6.72 -2.67
N LEU A 19 4.95 -6.19 -1.52
CA LEU A 19 4.48 -6.66 -0.22
C LEU A 19 3.04 -6.19 0.05
N ARG A 20 2.27 -7.04 0.69
CA ARG A 20 0.94 -6.71 1.18
C ARG A 20 0.88 -6.85 2.68
N VAL A 21 -0.04 -6.12 3.31
CA VAL A 21 -0.29 -6.22 4.75
C VAL A 21 -0.69 -7.64 5.14
N SER A 22 -1.48 -8.34 4.29
CA SER A 22 -1.82 -9.75 4.51
C SER A 22 -0.59 -10.64 4.65
N HIS A 23 0.44 -10.48 3.81
CA HIS A 23 1.68 -11.26 3.95
C HIS A 23 2.34 -11.03 5.32
N LEU A 24 2.28 -9.79 5.84
CA LEU A 24 2.87 -9.45 7.12
C LEU A 24 2.15 -10.14 8.29
N VAL A 25 0.81 -10.22 8.25
CA VAL A 25 0.03 -10.75 9.36
C VAL A 25 -0.20 -12.26 9.28
N ASP A 26 -0.26 -12.84 8.07
CA ASP A 26 -0.56 -14.26 7.88
C ASP A 26 0.67 -15.15 8.12
N ASP A 27 1.72 -14.98 7.31
CA ASP A 27 2.92 -15.81 7.39
C ASP A 27 4.20 -14.97 7.41
N TRP A 28 4.80 -14.89 8.59
CA TRP A 28 6.03 -14.14 8.79
C TRP A 28 7.21 -14.69 7.96
N SER A 29 7.29 -16.00 7.75
CA SER A 29 8.37 -16.59 6.96
C SER A 29 8.25 -16.20 5.50
N GLU A 30 7.05 -16.29 4.93
CA GLU A 30 6.77 -15.87 3.56
C GLU A 30 7.00 -14.37 3.37
N PHE A 31 6.57 -13.54 4.34
CA PHE A 31 6.84 -12.10 4.32
C PHE A 31 8.33 -11.80 4.26
N LYS A 32 9.12 -12.42 5.14
CA LYS A 32 10.57 -12.24 5.20
C LYS A 32 11.26 -12.62 3.89
N ASP A 33 10.86 -13.73 3.29
CA ASP A 33 11.42 -14.21 2.02
C ASP A 33 11.08 -13.25 0.86
N LYS A 34 9.84 -12.74 0.81
CA LYS A 34 9.43 -11.73 -0.17
C LYS A 34 10.15 -10.41 0.04
N TYR A 35 10.26 -9.96 1.29
CA TYR A 35 10.99 -8.74 1.63
C TYR A 35 12.44 -8.83 1.17
N THR A 36 13.13 -9.91 1.48
CA THR A 36 14.53 -10.12 1.11
C THR A 36 14.72 -10.11 -0.41
N ARG A 37 13.83 -10.78 -1.17
CA ARG A 37 13.89 -10.77 -2.64
C ARG A 37 13.70 -9.36 -3.22
N ILE A 38 12.69 -8.63 -2.73
CA ILE A 38 12.44 -7.27 -3.21
C ILE A 38 13.63 -6.38 -2.89
N ASN A 39 14.16 -6.48 -1.68
CA ASN A 39 15.28 -5.69 -1.23
C ASN A 39 16.53 -5.92 -2.09
N ASN A 40 16.89 -7.18 -2.34
CA ASN A 40 18.00 -7.52 -3.22
C ASN A 40 17.79 -6.99 -4.65
N THR A 41 16.58 -7.16 -5.20
CA THR A 41 16.25 -6.61 -6.52
C THR A 41 16.41 -5.09 -6.58
N CYS A 42 16.02 -4.39 -5.53
CA CYS A 42 16.15 -2.94 -5.45
C CYS A 42 17.61 -2.51 -5.32
N GLN A 43 18.40 -3.22 -4.53
CA GLN A 43 19.84 -2.96 -4.41
C GLN A 43 20.53 -3.10 -5.77
N ASP A 44 20.21 -4.17 -6.52
CA ASP A 44 20.77 -4.41 -7.86
C ASP A 44 20.34 -3.33 -8.87
N LEU A 45 19.05 -2.95 -8.89
CA LEU A 45 18.51 -2.00 -9.86
C LEU A 45 18.98 -0.56 -9.63
N PHE A 46 19.13 -0.16 -8.39
CA PHE A 46 19.42 1.21 -8.01
C PHE A 46 20.85 1.43 -7.50
N SER A 47 21.68 0.37 -7.51
CA SER A 47 23.04 0.40 -6.97
C SER A 47 23.08 0.96 -5.52
N ILE A 48 22.14 0.51 -4.70
CA ILE A 48 22.03 0.88 -3.30
C ILE A 48 22.61 -0.26 -2.47
N GLU A 49 23.52 0.03 -1.58
CA GLU A 49 23.99 -0.95 -0.59
C GLU A 49 23.18 -0.81 0.70
N MET A 50 22.73 -1.90 1.22
CA MET A 50 22.04 -2.00 2.50
C MET A 50 22.81 -2.96 3.40
N THR A 51 23.15 -2.50 4.59
CA THR A 51 23.91 -3.30 5.57
C THR A 51 23.04 -4.39 6.20
N GLU A 52 23.68 -5.41 6.76
CA GLU A 52 22.97 -6.45 7.50
C GLU A 52 22.24 -5.90 8.73
N GLU A 53 22.84 -4.89 9.40
CA GLU A 53 22.23 -4.21 10.53
C GLU A 53 20.96 -3.46 10.13
N GLU A 54 20.93 -2.76 9.01
CA GLU A 54 19.76 -2.07 8.48
C GLU A 54 18.65 -3.06 8.13
N ASN A 55 18.99 -4.14 7.43
CA ASN A 55 18.03 -5.22 7.13
C ASN A 55 17.41 -5.82 8.38
N LYS A 56 18.23 -6.07 9.40
CA LYS A 56 17.76 -6.60 10.68
C LYS A 56 16.87 -5.62 11.42
N ALA A 57 17.22 -4.35 11.42
CA ALA A 57 16.41 -3.30 12.05
C ALA A 57 15.05 -3.16 11.38
N ASP A 58 14.99 -3.20 10.04
CA ASP A 58 13.74 -3.15 9.28
C ASP A 58 12.85 -4.36 9.61
N LEU A 59 13.41 -5.57 9.61
CA LEU A 59 12.63 -6.77 9.95
C LEU A 59 12.13 -6.75 11.40
N GLN A 60 12.89 -6.20 12.34
CA GLN A 60 12.42 -6.00 13.72
C GLN A 60 11.27 -4.99 13.79
N ALA A 61 11.34 -3.89 13.03
CA ALA A 61 10.28 -2.91 12.96
C ALA A 61 8.99 -3.50 12.35
N PHE A 62 9.11 -4.32 11.29
CA PHE A 62 7.97 -5.03 10.72
C PHE A 62 7.36 -6.04 11.69
N MET A 63 8.18 -6.74 12.47
CA MET A 63 7.67 -7.67 13.49
C MET A 63 6.89 -6.94 14.58
N ALA A 64 7.40 -5.82 15.07
CA ALA A 64 6.69 -4.99 16.04
C ALA A 64 5.37 -4.42 15.48
N LEU A 65 5.38 -3.97 14.20
CA LEU A 65 4.16 -3.53 13.51
C LEU A 65 3.14 -4.67 13.37
N ARG A 66 3.59 -5.88 13.01
CA ARG A 66 2.75 -7.07 12.91
C ARG A 66 2.00 -7.34 14.21
N ASP A 67 2.71 -7.33 15.33
CA ASP A 67 2.11 -7.56 16.64
C ASP A 67 1.03 -6.52 16.95
N VAL A 68 1.29 -5.24 16.70
CA VAL A 68 0.30 -4.17 16.85
C VAL A 68 -0.94 -4.40 15.98
N LEU A 69 -0.74 -4.80 14.71
CA LEU A 69 -1.84 -5.02 13.76
C LEU A 69 -2.73 -6.20 14.19
N ILE A 70 -2.12 -7.29 14.67
CA ILE A 70 -2.84 -8.50 15.11
C ILE A 70 -3.56 -8.24 16.43
N ASP A 71 -2.87 -7.71 17.43
CA ASP A 71 -3.42 -7.51 18.79
C ASP A 71 -4.60 -6.54 18.78
N ASN A 72 -4.56 -5.52 17.93
CA ASN A 72 -5.63 -4.53 17.80
C ASN A 72 -6.63 -4.84 16.69
N LYS A 73 -6.51 -5.99 16.00
CA LYS A 73 -7.42 -6.40 14.89
C LYS A 73 -7.57 -5.32 13.82
N LEU A 74 -6.46 -4.73 13.40
CA LEU A 74 -6.43 -3.61 12.45
C LEU A 74 -6.40 -4.04 10.98
N VAL A 75 -6.44 -5.33 10.68
CA VAL A 75 -6.42 -5.87 9.32
C VAL A 75 -7.69 -6.64 9.05
N ASP A 76 -8.36 -6.29 7.96
CA ASP A 76 -9.59 -6.94 7.50
C ASP A 76 -9.67 -6.86 5.96
N ASP A 77 -10.61 -7.59 5.37
CA ASP A 77 -10.98 -7.40 3.97
C ASP A 77 -11.75 -6.07 3.82
N THR A 78 -11.01 -5.04 3.39
CA THR A 78 -11.56 -3.68 3.29
C THR A 78 -12.69 -3.57 2.26
N VAL A 79 -12.71 -4.39 1.20
CA VAL A 79 -13.79 -4.39 0.21
C VAL A 79 -15.08 -4.92 0.85
N VAL A 80 -14.99 -6.04 1.55
CA VAL A 80 -16.13 -6.63 2.27
C VAL A 80 -16.62 -5.69 3.37
N LEU A 81 -15.71 -5.11 4.14
CA LEU A 81 -16.04 -4.19 5.22
C LEU A 81 -16.79 -2.95 4.69
N LEU A 82 -16.24 -2.27 3.67
CA LEU A 82 -16.83 -1.05 3.12
C LEU A 82 -18.21 -1.32 2.51
N ASN A 83 -18.33 -2.39 1.72
CA ASN A 83 -19.63 -2.76 1.14
C ASN A 83 -20.68 -3.08 2.21
N LYS A 84 -20.29 -3.77 3.27
CA LYS A 84 -21.19 -4.02 4.42
C LYS A 84 -21.63 -2.73 5.10
N GLU A 85 -20.70 -1.79 5.34
CA GLU A 85 -21.04 -0.52 6.01
C GLU A 85 -21.91 0.39 5.12
N MET A 86 -21.71 0.37 3.79
CA MET A 86 -22.61 1.03 2.84
C MET A 86 -24.02 0.44 2.87
N HIS A 87 -24.16 -0.89 2.88
CA HIS A 87 -25.44 -1.56 3.04
C HIS A 87 -26.15 -1.18 4.36
N ASN A 88 -25.37 -0.95 5.41
CA ASN A 88 -25.85 -0.44 6.70
C ASN A 88 -26.17 1.07 6.68
N GLN A 89 -26.11 1.72 5.51
CA GLN A 89 -26.36 3.15 5.31
C GLN A 89 -25.41 4.05 6.15
N LYS A 90 -24.19 3.58 6.39
CA LYS A 90 -23.17 4.41 7.03
C LYS A 90 -22.59 5.40 6.01
N ARG A 91 -22.34 6.61 6.50
CA ARG A 91 -21.62 7.62 5.72
C ARG A 91 -20.11 7.36 5.84
N ILE A 92 -19.44 7.23 4.69
CA ILE A 92 -18.01 6.97 4.58
C ILE A 92 -17.36 8.20 3.96
N LEU A 93 -16.42 8.80 4.66
CA LEU A 93 -15.60 9.87 4.12
C LEU A 93 -14.34 9.26 3.49
N VAL A 94 -14.12 9.58 2.22
CA VAL A 94 -12.90 9.20 1.52
C VAL A 94 -12.01 10.40 1.33
N GLU A 95 -10.80 10.33 1.83
CA GLU A 95 -9.77 11.36 1.69
C GLU A 95 -8.56 10.76 0.99
N ASP A 96 -8.14 11.38 -0.11
CA ASP A 96 -6.91 11.02 -0.81
C ASP A 96 -5.75 11.92 -0.34
N ALA A 97 -4.55 11.39 -0.43
CA ALA A 97 -3.34 12.09 0.00
C ALA A 97 -2.90 13.21 -0.95
N SER A 98 -3.39 13.22 -2.19
CA SER A 98 -2.92 14.08 -3.27
C SER A 98 -4.06 14.78 -4.00
N SER A 99 -3.77 15.96 -4.54
CA SER A 99 -4.75 16.71 -5.35
C SER A 99 -4.88 16.13 -6.76
N SER A 100 -6.00 16.43 -7.44
CA SER A 100 -6.22 16.03 -8.83
C SER A 100 -5.17 16.55 -9.81
N SER A 101 -4.48 17.65 -9.47
CA SER A 101 -3.35 18.17 -10.27
C SER A 101 -2.09 17.29 -10.20
N MET A 102 -2.05 16.36 -9.28
CA MET A 102 -0.95 15.39 -9.12
C MET A 102 -1.26 14.00 -9.68
N ASP A 103 -2.40 13.84 -10.36
CA ASP A 103 -2.75 12.58 -11.02
C ASP A 103 -1.71 12.20 -12.08
N ILE A 104 -1.38 10.90 -12.16
CA ILE A 104 -0.31 10.39 -13.03
C ILE A 104 -0.56 10.69 -14.51
N ASP A 105 -1.81 10.65 -14.98
CA ASP A 105 -2.17 10.81 -16.37
C ASP A 105 -2.76 12.19 -16.70
N THR A 106 -3.53 12.76 -15.77
CA THR A 106 -4.27 14.02 -16.02
C THR A 106 -3.68 15.22 -15.30
N GLY A 107 -2.68 15.01 -14.44
CA GLY A 107 -2.01 16.04 -13.68
C GLY A 107 -0.90 16.77 -14.43
N LEU A 108 -0.12 17.55 -13.69
CA LEU A 108 0.97 18.41 -14.22
C LEU A 108 2.28 17.61 -14.37
N TYR A 109 2.32 16.69 -15.30
CA TYR A 109 3.51 15.86 -15.55
C TYR A 109 4.76 16.72 -15.82
N PRO A 110 5.96 16.43 -15.25
CA PRO A 110 6.30 15.24 -14.46
C PRO A 110 6.13 15.44 -12.93
N PHE A 111 5.46 16.49 -12.49
CA PHE A 111 5.24 16.81 -11.05
C PHE A 111 3.96 16.13 -10.57
N THR A 112 3.89 14.81 -10.75
CA THR A 112 2.74 13.98 -10.44
C THR A 112 3.10 12.89 -9.42
N ASP A 113 2.09 12.33 -8.78
CA ASP A 113 2.22 11.07 -8.05
C ASP A 113 2.35 9.89 -9.01
N SER A 114 2.61 8.70 -8.49
CA SER A 114 2.73 7.46 -9.26
C SER A 114 1.40 6.71 -9.43
N PHE A 115 0.27 7.35 -9.09
CA PHE A 115 -1.06 6.75 -9.08
C PHE A 115 -2.13 7.78 -9.48
N HIS A 116 -3.36 7.28 -9.70
CA HIS A 116 -4.49 8.14 -9.98
C HIS A 116 -5.03 8.78 -8.68
N THR A 117 -5.26 10.09 -8.73
CA THR A 117 -5.75 10.90 -7.60
C THR A 117 -7.14 11.46 -7.84
N THR A 118 -7.80 11.05 -8.93
CA THR A 118 -9.16 11.48 -9.29
C THR A 118 -10.22 10.59 -8.64
N THR A 119 -11.47 11.07 -8.57
CA THR A 119 -12.61 10.34 -7.98
C THR A 119 -12.79 8.94 -8.57
N GLY A 120 -12.45 8.73 -9.87
CA GLY A 120 -12.49 7.40 -10.49
C GLY A 120 -11.57 6.37 -9.84
N ALA A 121 -10.47 6.81 -9.23
CA ALA A 121 -9.56 5.94 -8.49
C ALA A 121 -10.17 5.40 -7.20
N VAL A 122 -11.13 6.12 -6.60
CA VAL A 122 -11.83 5.70 -5.38
C VAL A 122 -12.57 4.39 -5.61
N CYS A 123 -13.33 4.29 -6.70
CA CYS A 123 -14.09 3.09 -7.04
C CYS A 123 -13.18 1.86 -7.18
N SER A 124 -12.12 1.99 -7.95
CA SER A 124 -11.17 0.89 -8.18
C SER A 124 -10.29 0.58 -6.97
N GLY A 125 -9.93 1.61 -6.19
CA GLY A 125 -9.07 1.47 -5.01
C GLY A 125 -9.77 0.84 -3.82
N LEU A 126 -11.05 1.17 -3.61
CA LEU A 126 -11.85 0.71 -2.48
C LEU A 126 -12.80 -0.44 -2.84
N GLY A 127 -12.95 -0.76 -4.13
CA GLY A 127 -13.88 -1.80 -4.57
C GLY A 127 -15.35 -1.45 -4.34
N ILE A 128 -15.71 -0.17 -4.52
CA ILE A 128 -17.08 0.34 -4.37
C ILE A 128 -17.64 0.77 -5.72
N PRO A 129 -18.97 0.69 -5.92
CA PRO A 129 -19.60 1.12 -7.16
C PRO A 129 -19.65 2.65 -7.29
N GLU A 130 -19.71 3.14 -8.52
CA GLU A 130 -19.68 4.57 -8.82
C GLU A 130 -20.89 5.32 -8.27
N ASP A 131 -22.06 4.70 -8.26
CA ASP A 131 -23.30 5.27 -7.74
C ASP A 131 -23.34 5.41 -6.22
N ALA A 132 -22.37 4.85 -5.52
CA ALA A 132 -22.19 5.04 -4.08
C ALA A 132 -21.44 6.32 -3.72
N ILE A 133 -20.91 7.05 -4.70
CA ILE A 133 -20.15 8.29 -4.45
C ILE A 133 -21.08 9.50 -4.52
N GLU A 134 -21.24 10.20 -3.39
CA GLU A 134 -21.90 11.51 -3.30
C GLU A 134 -20.82 12.60 -3.36
N THR A 135 -21.00 13.59 -4.22
CA THR A 135 -20.11 14.75 -4.40
C THR A 135 -20.70 16.00 -3.75
#